data_872f774e668a3f876b384214ab5cb8be
#
_entry.id   872f774e668a3f876b384214ab5cb8be
#
_cell.length_a   1.000
_cell.length_b   1.000
_cell.length_c   1.000
_cell.angle_alpha   90.00
_cell.angle_beta   90.00
_cell.angle_gamma   90.00
#
_symmetry.space_group_name_H-M   'P 1'
#
loop_
_entity.id
_entity.type
_entity.pdbx_description
1 polymer ?
#
loop_
_entity_poly.entity_id
_entity_poly.type
_entity_poly.pdbx_seq_one_letter_code
_entity_poly.pdbx_strand_id
1 'polypeptide(L)'
;MESEMSEFNREAYAGEAGGLKAYITKVMTKMGIAMVITAAVAFAVYASGLYVVLASSLMFLIVAIVQLVLCGSLSASLSRMDAQGMTAKFYGYAALTGVTFSILPLVFDVSTIFYAFAYAAVMFFACAVIGHTTNVDLSKFSGLFMGAMIAMLVALVFAMFIPGMNLAISYIGIILFLGITAWDMQKIKSYYYGTNEGYGVAGESLAVYGAFSLYLDFINVFLYVLRILGVRSDRN
;
A
#
# COMPACT_ATOMS: atom_id res chain seq x y z
N MET A 1 39.70 1.44 28.19
CA MET A 1 39.30 2.61 27.36
C MET A 1 38.93 2.19 25.94
N GLU A 2 39.73 1.43 25.16
CA GLU A 2 39.36 0.92 23.83
C GLU A 2 38.24 -0.15 23.89
N SER A 3 38.27 -1.05 24.87
CA SER A 3 37.23 -2.07 25.07
C SER A 3 35.90 -1.46 25.52
N GLU A 4 35.91 -0.48 26.41
CA GLU A 4 34.74 0.22 26.87
C GLU A 4 34.10 1.07 25.77
N MET A 5 34.90 1.69 24.91
CA MET A 5 34.43 2.44 23.74
C MET A 5 33.88 1.50 22.68
N SER A 6 34.40 0.27 22.57
CA SER A 6 33.83 -0.74 21.65
C SER A 6 32.49 -1.31 22.14
N GLU A 7 32.33 -1.50 23.46
CA GLU A 7 31.06 -1.93 24.08
C GLU A 7 30.00 -0.83 24.00
N PHE A 8 30.38 0.41 24.33
CA PHE A 8 29.46 1.56 24.21
C PHE A 8 28.96 1.73 22.75
N ASN A 9 29.84 1.62 21.76
CA ASN A 9 29.43 1.68 20.36
C ASN A 9 28.51 0.51 19.99
N ARG A 10 28.77 -0.71 20.46
CA ARG A 10 27.90 -1.88 20.21
C ARG A 10 26.50 -1.70 20.81
N GLU A 11 26.41 -1.18 22.03
CA GLU A 11 25.13 -0.91 22.69
C GLU A 11 24.35 0.20 21.98
N ALA A 12 25.03 1.26 21.55
CA ALA A 12 24.43 2.34 20.76
C ALA A 12 23.87 1.84 19.42
N TYR A 13 24.65 1.06 18.66
CA TYR A 13 24.17 0.44 17.41
C TYR A 13 23.03 -0.56 17.62
N ALA A 14 23.06 -1.34 18.71
CA ALA A 14 22.00 -2.27 19.04
C ALA A 14 20.70 -1.54 19.43
N GLY A 15 20.81 -0.43 20.16
CA GLY A 15 19.67 0.43 20.52
C GLY A 15 19.05 1.08 19.28
N GLU A 16 19.86 1.63 18.39
CA GLU A 16 19.41 2.24 17.13
C GLU A 16 18.72 1.22 16.21
N ALA A 17 19.32 0.04 16.04
CA ALA A 17 18.72 -1.05 15.26
C ALA A 17 17.41 -1.54 15.87
N GLY A 18 17.30 -1.59 17.20
CA GLY A 18 16.08 -1.91 17.93
C GLY A 18 14.98 -0.87 17.70
N GLY A 19 15.32 0.42 17.73
CA GLY A 19 14.41 1.52 17.47
C GLY A 19 13.87 1.52 16.04
N LEU A 20 14.73 1.34 15.04
CA LEU A 20 14.32 1.24 13.64
C LEU A 20 13.37 0.05 13.41
N LYS A 21 13.69 -1.12 14.00
CA LYS A 21 12.83 -2.30 13.92
C LYS A 21 11.45 -2.03 14.53
N ALA A 22 11.39 -1.39 15.68
CA ALA A 22 10.14 -1.02 16.34
C ALA A 22 9.32 -0.04 15.48
N TYR A 23 9.96 0.95 14.86
CA TYR A 23 9.33 1.90 13.95
C TYR A 23 8.72 1.21 12.72
N ILE A 24 9.50 0.36 12.04
CA ILE A 24 9.00 -0.41 10.88
C ILE A 24 7.85 -1.33 11.29
N THR A 25 7.95 -2.01 12.44
CA THR A 25 6.87 -2.84 12.97
C THR A 25 5.60 -2.03 13.20
N LYS A 26 5.71 -0.82 13.71
CA LYS A 26 4.58 0.12 13.89
C LYS A 26 3.91 0.47 12.55
N VAL A 27 4.71 0.79 11.53
CA VAL A 27 4.22 1.07 10.17
C VAL A 27 3.47 -0.14 9.60
N MET A 28 4.08 -1.33 9.67
CA MET A 28 3.49 -2.58 9.19
C MET A 28 2.22 -2.96 9.95
N THR A 29 2.17 -2.72 11.26
CA THR A 29 0.97 -2.96 12.08
C THR A 29 -0.18 -2.05 11.67
N LYS A 30 0.07 -0.75 11.45
CA LYS A 30 -0.95 0.19 10.96
C LYS A 30 -1.49 -0.23 9.59
N MET A 31 -0.61 -0.64 8.67
CA MET A 31 -0.99 -1.19 7.37
C MET A 31 -1.82 -2.47 7.52
N GLY A 32 -1.39 -3.41 8.37
CA GLY A 32 -2.11 -4.65 8.64
C GLY A 32 -3.52 -4.42 9.18
N ILE A 33 -3.67 -3.47 10.12
CA ILE A 33 -5.00 -3.07 10.64
C ILE A 33 -5.87 -2.52 9.49
N ALA A 34 -5.34 -1.68 8.62
CA ALA A 34 -6.07 -1.16 7.47
C ALA A 34 -6.52 -2.29 6.52
N MET A 35 -5.69 -3.29 6.27
CA MET A 35 -6.05 -4.48 5.47
C MET A 35 -7.18 -5.28 6.12
N VAL A 36 -7.13 -5.47 7.45
CA VAL A 36 -8.21 -6.15 8.19
C VAL A 36 -9.51 -5.35 8.10
N ILE A 37 -9.46 -4.02 8.24
CA ILE A 37 -10.63 -3.15 8.06
C ILE A 37 -11.21 -3.33 6.65
N THR A 38 -10.35 -3.29 5.61
CA THR A 38 -10.78 -3.48 4.22
C THR A 38 -11.48 -4.82 4.03
N ALA A 39 -10.91 -5.91 4.51
CA ALA A 39 -11.48 -7.24 4.39
C ALA A 39 -12.80 -7.38 5.17
N ALA A 40 -12.85 -6.88 6.41
CA ALA A 40 -14.05 -6.94 7.23
C ALA A 40 -15.21 -6.14 6.63
N VAL A 41 -14.95 -4.92 6.14
CA VAL A 41 -15.97 -4.09 5.48
C VAL A 41 -16.41 -4.72 4.15
N ALA A 42 -15.48 -5.24 3.34
CA ALA A 42 -15.82 -5.91 2.09
C ALA A 42 -16.75 -7.11 2.33
N PHE A 43 -16.43 -7.93 3.33
CA PHE A 43 -17.26 -9.07 3.72
C PHE A 43 -18.65 -8.61 4.24
N ALA A 44 -18.69 -7.62 5.14
CA ALA A 44 -19.95 -7.13 5.71
C ALA A 44 -20.88 -6.53 4.65
N VAL A 45 -20.35 -5.73 3.72
CA VAL A 45 -21.12 -5.14 2.61
C VAL A 45 -21.59 -6.22 1.63
N TYR A 46 -20.76 -7.21 1.34
CA TYR A 46 -21.15 -8.35 0.51
C TYR A 46 -22.24 -9.17 1.18
N ALA A 47 -22.08 -9.55 2.44
CA ALA A 47 -23.04 -10.35 3.19
C ALA A 47 -24.39 -9.65 3.41
N SER A 48 -24.40 -8.32 3.50
CA SER A 48 -25.66 -7.53 3.63
C SER A 48 -26.41 -7.34 2.32
N GLY A 49 -25.82 -7.69 1.17
CA GLY A 49 -26.43 -7.45 -0.15
C GLY A 49 -26.33 -5.99 -0.64
N LEU A 50 -25.73 -5.08 0.12
CA LEU A 50 -25.57 -3.67 -0.26
C LEU A 50 -24.68 -3.48 -1.51
N TYR A 51 -23.86 -4.47 -1.86
CA TYR A 51 -23.06 -4.45 -3.08
C TYR A 51 -23.90 -4.24 -4.35
N VAL A 52 -25.18 -4.63 -4.35
CA VAL A 52 -26.09 -4.43 -5.50
C VAL A 52 -26.31 -2.94 -5.78
N VAL A 53 -26.43 -2.12 -4.73
CA VAL A 53 -26.56 -0.66 -4.87
C VAL A 53 -25.23 -0.05 -5.35
N LEU A 54 -24.12 -0.58 -4.87
CA LEU A 54 -22.77 -0.13 -5.22
C LEU A 54 -22.36 -0.53 -6.65
N ALA A 55 -22.95 -1.61 -7.19
CA ALA A 55 -22.76 -2.01 -8.58
C ALA A 55 -23.35 -1.02 -9.58
N SER A 56 -24.18 -0.06 -9.14
CA SER A 56 -24.62 1.04 -9.98
C SER A 56 -23.46 1.99 -10.30
N SER A 57 -23.31 2.35 -11.59
CA SER A 57 -22.20 3.20 -12.06
C SER A 57 -22.08 4.52 -11.32
N LEU A 58 -23.19 5.12 -10.91
CA LEU A 58 -23.21 6.39 -10.19
C LEU A 58 -22.65 6.24 -8.77
N MET A 59 -23.07 5.21 -8.03
CA MET A 59 -22.64 5.01 -6.65
C MET A 59 -21.16 4.63 -6.59
N PHE A 60 -20.71 3.79 -7.52
CA PHE A 60 -19.29 3.46 -7.68
C PHE A 60 -18.43 4.71 -7.94
N LEU A 61 -18.89 5.61 -8.82
CA LEU A 61 -18.19 6.86 -9.12
C LEU A 61 -18.10 7.78 -7.89
N ILE A 62 -19.20 7.90 -7.11
CA ILE A 62 -19.20 8.68 -5.87
C ILE A 62 -18.15 8.15 -4.89
N VAL A 63 -18.13 6.83 -4.65
CA VAL A 63 -17.13 6.20 -3.75
C VAL A 63 -15.72 6.45 -4.25
N ALA A 64 -15.45 6.31 -5.56
CA ALA A 64 -14.15 6.58 -6.15
C ALA A 64 -13.69 8.04 -5.95
N ILE A 65 -14.61 9.01 -6.15
CA ILE A 65 -14.31 10.44 -5.91
C ILE A 65 -13.98 10.68 -4.42
N VAL A 66 -14.76 10.11 -3.51
CA VAL A 66 -14.50 10.25 -2.06
C VAL A 66 -13.15 9.65 -1.68
N GLN A 67 -12.77 8.49 -2.26
CA GLN A 67 -11.46 7.89 -2.06
C GLN A 67 -10.32 8.82 -2.54
N LEU A 68 -10.46 9.43 -3.72
CA LEU A 68 -9.48 10.39 -4.23
C LEU A 68 -9.33 11.62 -3.31
N VAL A 69 -10.45 12.17 -2.83
CA VAL A 69 -10.45 13.30 -1.89
C VAL A 69 -9.78 12.93 -0.57
N LEU A 70 -10.06 11.74 -0.03
CA LEU A 70 -9.41 11.25 1.20
C LEU A 70 -7.92 11.04 1.02
N CYS A 71 -7.49 10.45 -0.10
CA CYS A 71 -6.10 10.27 -0.44
C CYS A 71 -5.35 11.62 -0.47
N GLY A 72 -5.87 12.59 -1.20
CA GLY A 72 -5.30 13.95 -1.26
C GLY A 72 -5.32 14.67 0.09
N SER A 73 -6.41 14.52 0.86
CA SER A 73 -6.55 15.10 2.20
C SER A 73 -5.56 14.50 3.21
N LEU A 74 -5.24 13.20 3.10
CA LEU A 74 -4.26 12.55 3.97
C LEU A 74 -2.86 13.10 3.67
N SER A 75 -2.48 13.20 2.41
CA SER A 75 -1.20 13.77 1.99
C SER A 75 -1.08 15.26 2.43
N ALA A 76 -2.15 16.04 2.31
CA ALA A 76 -2.18 17.42 2.79
C ALA A 76 -2.10 17.54 4.34
N SER A 77 -2.57 16.54 5.08
CA SER A 77 -2.48 16.51 6.55
C SER A 77 -1.06 16.25 7.05
N LEU A 78 -0.18 15.69 6.21
CA LEU A 78 1.23 15.49 6.56
C LEU A 78 1.93 16.83 6.87
N SER A 79 1.60 17.90 6.13
CA SER A 79 2.16 19.25 6.39
C SER A 79 1.74 19.84 7.74
N ARG A 80 0.63 19.36 8.32
CA ARG A 80 0.12 19.81 9.64
C ARG A 80 0.61 18.91 10.77
N MET A 81 1.29 17.80 10.45
CA MET A 81 1.77 16.80 11.43
C MET A 81 0.66 16.29 12.37
N ASP A 82 -0.57 16.14 11.85
CA ASP A 82 -1.72 15.63 12.60
C ASP A 82 -1.82 14.10 12.47
N ALA A 83 -1.06 13.37 13.29
CA ALA A 83 -1.01 11.92 13.26
C ALA A 83 -2.36 11.25 13.54
N GLN A 84 -3.16 11.84 14.45
CA GLN A 84 -4.46 11.26 14.81
C GLN A 84 -5.48 11.45 13.68
N GLY A 85 -5.58 12.63 13.11
CA GLY A 85 -6.44 12.90 11.96
C GLY A 85 -6.02 12.11 10.72
N MET A 86 -4.70 11.95 10.50
CA MET A 86 -4.16 11.11 9.42
C MET A 86 -4.55 9.63 9.61
N THR A 87 -4.46 9.11 10.83
CA THR A 87 -4.85 7.72 11.15
C THR A 87 -6.33 7.49 10.87
N ALA A 88 -7.21 8.42 11.29
CA ALA A 88 -8.64 8.35 11.05
C ALA A 88 -8.96 8.37 9.54
N LYS A 89 -8.30 9.24 8.77
CA LYS A 89 -8.46 9.30 7.31
C LYS A 89 -7.97 8.05 6.62
N PHE A 90 -6.84 7.49 7.06
CA PHE A 90 -6.29 6.25 6.53
C PHE A 90 -7.26 5.07 6.73
N TYR A 91 -7.76 4.88 7.93
CA TYR A 91 -8.70 3.80 8.21
C TYR A 91 -10.08 4.04 7.57
N GLY A 92 -10.51 5.30 7.42
CA GLY A 92 -11.66 5.66 6.61
C GLY A 92 -11.48 5.31 5.13
N TYR A 93 -10.30 5.58 4.57
CA TYR A 93 -9.93 5.16 3.22
C TYR A 93 -9.95 3.63 3.08
N ALA A 94 -9.37 2.90 4.03
CA ALA A 94 -9.38 1.44 4.05
C ALA A 94 -10.80 0.86 4.10
N ALA A 95 -11.69 1.46 4.89
CA ALA A 95 -13.11 1.08 4.94
C ALA A 95 -13.79 1.30 3.58
N LEU A 96 -13.59 2.45 2.93
CA LEU A 96 -14.13 2.72 1.59
C LEU A 96 -13.55 1.77 0.53
N THR A 97 -12.28 1.40 0.64
CA THR A 97 -11.70 0.36 -0.22
C THR A 97 -12.41 -0.98 -0.01
N GLY A 98 -12.75 -1.32 1.24
CA GLY A 98 -13.56 -2.50 1.54
C GLY A 98 -14.95 -2.44 0.88
N VAL A 99 -15.61 -1.29 0.93
CA VAL A 99 -16.87 -1.05 0.21
C VAL A 99 -16.70 -1.34 -1.30
N THR A 100 -15.63 -0.80 -1.92
CA THR A 100 -15.34 -1.05 -3.34
C THR A 100 -15.05 -2.54 -3.61
N PHE A 101 -14.33 -3.22 -2.71
CA PHE A 101 -13.95 -4.63 -2.86
C PHE A 101 -15.10 -5.60 -2.64
N SER A 102 -16.21 -5.19 -2.05
CA SER A 102 -17.40 -6.03 -1.91
C SER A 102 -17.98 -6.50 -3.24
N ILE A 103 -17.63 -5.84 -4.35
CA ILE A 103 -18.07 -6.20 -5.70
C ILE A 103 -17.18 -7.31 -6.32
N LEU A 104 -15.98 -7.54 -5.81
CA LEU A 104 -15.05 -8.50 -6.39
C LEU A 104 -15.60 -9.93 -6.53
N PRO A 105 -16.38 -10.46 -5.55
CA PRO A 105 -16.98 -11.79 -5.67
C PRO A 105 -18.05 -11.93 -6.76
N LEU A 106 -18.50 -10.82 -7.37
CA LEU A 106 -19.40 -10.85 -8.54
C LEU A 106 -18.64 -11.12 -9.84
N VAL A 107 -17.35 -10.83 -9.86
CA VAL A 107 -16.50 -10.91 -11.07
C VAL A 107 -15.49 -12.03 -10.98
N PHE A 108 -15.06 -12.38 -9.78
CA PHE A 108 -14.02 -13.38 -9.52
C PHE A 108 -14.48 -14.40 -8.47
N ASP A 109 -14.12 -15.66 -8.67
CA ASP A 109 -14.34 -16.69 -7.67
C ASP A 109 -13.60 -16.34 -6.37
N VAL A 110 -14.22 -16.65 -5.23
CA VAL A 110 -13.65 -16.42 -3.90
C VAL A 110 -12.28 -17.07 -3.74
N SER A 111 -12.09 -18.26 -4.32
CA SER A 111 -10.80 -18.95 -4.34
C SER A 111 -9.74 -18.16 -5.10
N THR A 112 -10.09 -17.57 -6.24
CA THR A 112 -9.21 -16.73 -7.04
C THR A 112 -8.80 -15.47 -6.28
N ILE A 113 -9.74 -14.84 -5.55
CA ILE A 113 -9.47 -13.69 -4.69
C ILE A 113 -8.48 -14.06 -3.59
N PHE A 114 -8.67 -15.21 -2.94
CA PHE A 114 -7.77 -15.69 -1.89
C PHE A 114 -6.36 -15.97 -2.42
N TYR A 115 -6.23 -16.67 -3.55
CA TYR A 115 -4.92 -16.92 -4.17
C TYR A 115 -4.25 -15.63 -4.62
N ALA A 116 -4.99 -14.68 -5.20
CA ALA A 116 -4.44 -13.38 -5.57
C ALA A 116 -3.88 -12.63 -4.36
N PHE A 117 -4.61 -12.66 -3.23
CA PHE A 117 -4.15 -12.05 -1.99
C PHE A 117 -2.87 -12.71 -1.47
N ALA A 118 -2.82 -14.05 -1.44
CA ALA A 118 -1.64 -14.78 -0.98
C ALA A 118 -0.41 -14.50 -1.85
N TYR A 119 -0.55 -14.53 -3.19
CA TYR A 119 0.56 -14.21 -4.10
C TYR A 119 1.01 -12.76 -3.97
N ALA A 120 0.05 -11.81 -3.90
CA ALA A 120 0.38 -10.40 -3.68
C ALA A 120 1.13 -10.20 -2.37
N ALA A 121 0.72 -10.86 -1.28
CA ALA A 121 1.39 -10.77 0.01
C ALA A 121 2.84 -11.28 -0.06
N VAL A 122 3.07 -12.45 -0.67
CA VAL A 122 4.43 -12.99 -0.81
C VAL A 122 5.33 -12.04 -1.61
N MET A 123 4.86 -11.56 -2.76
CA MET A 123 5.63 -10.65 -3.61
C MET A 123 5.89 -9.30 -2.90
N PHE A 124 4.88 -8.74 -2.25
CA PHE A 124 4.99 -7.49 -1.52
C PHE A 124 6.02 -7.59 -0.38
N PHE A 125 5.90 -8.60 0.48
CA PHE A 125 6.85 -8.76 1.60
C PHE A 125 8.26 -9.03 1.11
N ALA A 126 8.45 -9.80 0.02
CA ALA A 126 9.78 -10.00 -0.57
C ALA A 126 10.39 -8.66 -1.02
N CYS A 127 9.65 -7.80 -1.71
CA CYS A 127 10.13 -6.50 -2.15
C CYS A 127 10.31 -5.50 -0.99
N ALA A 128 9.47 -5.55 0.04
CA ALA A 128 9.65 -4.78 1.26
C ALA A 128 10.96 -5.15 1.97
N VAL A 129 11.28 -6.44 2.07
CA VAL A 129 12.57 -6.91 2.63
C VAL A 129 13.74 -6.45 1.76
N ILE A 130 13.64 -6.57 0.43
CA ILE A 130 14.67 -6.08 -0.49
C ILE A 130 14.88 -4.57 -0.30
N GLY A 131 13.82 -3.77 -0.25
CA GLY A 131 13.92 -2.33 -0.02
C GLY A 131 14.52 -1.98 1.34
N HIS A 132 14.27 -2.80 2.37
CA HIS A 132 14.86 -2.62 3.69
C HIS A 132 16.36 -2.94 3.71
N THR A 133 16.79 -3.97 3.01
CA THR A 133 18.15 -4.51 3.09
C THR A 133 19.10 -3.98 2.02
N THR A 134 18.58 -3.51 0.88
CA THR A 134 19.42 -3.04 -0.23
C THR A 134 20.16 -1.76 0.13
N ASN A 135 21.44 -1.68 -0.33
CA ASN A 135 22.26 -0.49 -0.26
C ASN A 135 22.12 0.40 -1.52
N VAL A 136 21.36 -0.04 -2.52
CA VAL A 136 21.10 0.76 -3.72
C VAL A 136 20.14 1.89 -3.36
N ASP A 137 20.53 3.12 -3.64
CA ASP A 137 19.68 4.30 -3.43
C ASP A 137 18.59 4.37 -4.50
N LEU A 138 17.40 3.89 -4.13
CA LEU A 138 16.23 3.87 -5.01
C LEU A 138 15.62 5.26 -5.21
N SER A 139 15.99 6.26 -4.40
CA SER A 139 15.52 7.64 -4.58
C SER A 139 15.96 8.25 -5.91
N LYS A 140 17.08 7.78 -6.45
CA LYS A 140 17.56 8.15 -7.79
C LYS A 140 16.58 7.81 -8.91
N PHE A 141 15.73 6.81 -8.69
CA PHE A 141 14.70 6.36 -9.62
C PHE A 141 13.34 7.01 -9.38
N SER A 142 13.22 7.93 -8.41
CA SER A 142 11.95 8.56 -8.04
C SER A 142 11.22 9.21 -9.23
N GLY A 143 11.95 9.90 -10.09
CA GLY A 143 11.41 10.48 -11.33
C GLY A 143 10.88 9.42 -12.30
N LEU A 144 11.59 8.28 -12.42
CA LEU A 144 11.15 7.16 -13.25
C LEU A 144 9.86 6.54 -12.67
N PHE A 145 9.80 6.29 -11.37
CA PHE A 145 8.61 5.74 -10.72
C PHE A 145 7.41 6.68 -10.86
N MET A 146 7.61 7.99 -10.66
CA MET A 146 6.55 8.98 -10.83
C MET A 146 6.06 9.04 -12.28
N GLY A 147 6.98 9.08 -13.25
CA GLY A 147 6.63 9.08 -14.67
C GLY A 147 5.90 7.80 -15.09
N ALA A 148 6.36 6.63 -14.61
CA ALA A 148 5.73 5.35 -14.88
C ALA A 148 4.33 5.25 -14.25
N MET A 149 4.12 5.83 -13.06
CA MET A 149 2.81 5.90 -12.41
C MET A 149 1.81 6.75 -13.23
N ILE A 150 2.25 7.91 -13.72
CA ILE A 150 1.44 8.76 -14.60
C ILE A 150 1.13 8.03 -15.91
N ALA A 151 2.13 7.40 -16.53
CA ALA A 151 1.95 6.62 -17.76
C ALA A 151 0.97 5.46 -17.55
N MET A 152 1.01 4.80 -16.38
CA MET A 152 0.07 3.74 -16.01
C MET A 152 -1.36 4.25 -15.89
N LEU A 153 -1.58 5.43 -15.29
CA LEU A 153 -2.91 6.04 -15.22
C LEU A 153 -3.46 6.34 -16.62
N VAL A 154 -2.63 6.88 -17.50
CA VAL A 154 -3.00 7.12 -18.91
C VAL A 154 -3.30 5.81 -19.63
N ALA A 155 -2.46 4.78 -19.45
CA ALA A 155 -2.66 3.47 -20.04
C ALA A 155 -3.96 2.80 -19.59
N LEU A 156 -4.37 2.98 -18.32
CA LEU A 156 -5.66 2.47 -17.81
C LEU A 156 -6.85 3.10 -18.53
N VAL A 157 -6.78 4.39 -18.89
CA VAL A 157 -7.82 5.06 -19.69
C VAL A 157 -7.89 4.46 -21.10
N PHE A 158 -6.74 4.26 -21.75
CA PHE A 158 -6.70 3.64 -23.09
C PHE A 158 -7.14 2.17 -23.07
N ALA A 159 -6.91 1.45 -21.98
CA ALA A 159 -7.34 0.06 -21.82
C ALA A 159 -8.86 -0.12 -21.87
N MET A 160 -9.64 0.95 -21.63
CA MET A 160 -11.09 0.91 -21.81
C MET A 160 -11.51 0.75 -23.26
N PHE A 161 -10.63 1.13 -24.19
CA PHE A 161 -10.92 1.14 -25.64
C PHE A 161 -10.18 0.03 -26.41
N ILE A 162 -9.13 -0.57 -25.83
CA ILE A 162 -8.27 -1.55 -26.52
C ILE A 162 -8.42 -2.92 -25.84
N PRO A 163 -9.10 -3.90 -26.49
CA PRO A 163 -9.22 -5.25 -25.94
C PRO A 163 -7.85 -5.90 -25.70
N GLY A 164 -7.70 -6.60 -24.58
CA GLY A 164 -6.47 -7.30 -24.19
C GLY A 164 -5.38 -6.44 -23.56
N MET A 165 -5.45 -5.11 -23.65
CA MET A 165 -4.47 -4.20 -23.05
C MET A 165 -4.43 -4.30 -21.52
N ASN A 166 -5.56 -4.64 -20.90
CA ASN A 166 -5.67 -4.82 -19.45
C ASN A 166 -4.69 -5.85 -18.87
N LEU A 167 -4.42 -6.94 -19.59
CA LEU A 167 -3.52 -7.99 -19.14
C LEU A 167 -2.05 -7.51 -19.17
N ALA A 168 -1.64 -6.85 -20.26
CA ALA A 168 -0.30 -6.26 -20.36
C ALA A 168 -0.05 -5.21 -19.27
N ILE A 169 -1.02 -4.32 -19.03
CA ILE A 169 -0.99 -3.33 -17.94
C ILE A 169 -0.83 -4.02 -16.58
N SER A 170 -1.49 -5.16 -16.37
CA SER A 170 -1.40 -5.88 -15.10
C SER A 170 0.01 -6.42 -14.84
N TYR A 171 0.69 -6.99 -15.85
CA TYR A 171 2.08 -7.43 -15.68
C TYR A 171 3.04 -6.27 -15.41
N ILE A 172 2.92 -5.19 -16.18
CA ILE A 172 3.74 -3.98 -16.00
C ILE A 172 3.47 -3.36 -14.63
N GLY A 173 2.19 -3.30 -14.23
CA GLY A 173 1.76 -2.75 -12.94
C GLY A 173 2.33 -3.49 -11.75
N ILE A 174 2.37 -4.83 -11.79
CA ILE A 174 3.00 -5.61 -10.73
C ILE A 174 4.47 -5.22 -10.58
N ILE A 175 5.24 -5.22 -11.68
CA ILE A 175 6.67 -4.88 -11.65
C ILE A 175 6.87 -3.46 -11.11
N LEU A 176 6.07 -2.51 -11.57
CA LEU A 176 6.13 -1.12 -11.15
C LEU A 176 5.85 -0.98 -9.64
N PHE A 177 4.74 -1.53 -9.15
CA PHE A 177 4.35 -1.37 -7.75
C PHE A 177 5.24 -2.16 -6.78
N LEU A 178 5.81 -3.28 -7.20
CA LEU A 178 6.85 -3.96 -6.42
C LEU A 178 8.12 -3.12 -6.30
N GLY A 179 8.52 -2.43 -7.38
CA GLY A 179 9.63 -1.47 -7.34
C GLY A 179 9.33 -0.27 -6.42
N ILE A 180 8.12 0.28 -6.49
CA ILE A 180 7.65 1.37 -5.62
C ILE A 180 7.61 0.90 -4.16
N THR A 181 7.15 -0.32 -3.86
CA THR A 181 7.16 -0.90 -2.51
C THR A 181 8.57 -0.93 -1.91
N ALA A 182 9.57 -1.35 -2.69
CA ALA A 182 10.96 -1.34 -2.23
C ALA A 182 11.46 0.09 -1.96
N TRP A 183 11.10 1.04 -2.80
CA TRP A 183 11.43 2.45 -2.62
C TRP A 183 10.71 3.06 -1.41
N ASP A 184 9.42 2.77 -1.21
CA ASP A 184 8.64 3.25 -0.06
C ASP A 184 9.20 2.71 1.26
N MET A 185 9.68 1.46 1.27
CA MET A 185 10.37 0.92 2.43
C MET A 185 11.68 1.68 2.74
N GLN A 186 12.44 2.12 1.73
CA GLN A 186 13.61 3.00 1.95
C GLN A 186 13.19 4.37 2.48
N LYS A 187 12.10 4.96 1.98
CA LYS A 187 11.57 6.22 2.53
C LYS A 187 11.18 6.09 3.99
N ILE A 188 10.55 4.98 4.38
CA ILE A 188 10.18 4.72 5.78
C ILE A 188 11.43 4.69 6.68
N LYS A 189 12.54 4.08 6.22
CA LYS A 189 13.82 4.16 6.94
C LYS A 189 14.31 5.60 7.06
N SER A 190 14.24 6.39 5.97
CA SER A 190 14.67 7.78 5.99
C SER A 190 13.80 8.65 6.92
N TYR A 191 12.53 8.32 7.07
CA TYR A 191 11.63 9.00 8.02
C TYR A 191 12.05 8.77 9.47
N TYR A 192 12.48 7.55 9.80
CA TYR A 192 13.01 7.23 11.12
C TYR A 192 14.23 8.09 11.46
N TYR A 193 15.23 8.11 10.58
CA TYR A 193 16.45 8.89 10.80
C TYR A 193 16.25 10.41 10.72
N GLY A 194 15.29 10.87 9.95
CA GLY A 194 14.96 12.30 9.80
C GLY A 194 14.12 12.89 10.93
N THR A 195 13.58 12.06 11.84
CA THR A 195 12.63 12.48 12.88
C THR A 195 13.01 11.99 14.27
N ASN A 196 14.23 12.28 14.72
CA ASN A 196 14.67 11.92 16.07
C ASN A 196 14.25 10.48 16.45
N GLU A 197 14.69 9.50 15.65
CA GLU A 197 14.38 8.08 15.81
C GLU A 197 12.87 7.74 15.73
N GLY A 198 12.11 8.49 14.95
CA GLY A 198 10.68 8.26 14.77
C GLY A 198 9.80 8.65 15.97
N TYR A 199 10.37 9.36 16.96
CA TYR A 199 9.63 9.85 18.11
C TYR A 199 8.93 11.18 17.83
N GLY A 200 7.93 11.47 18.68
CA GLY A 200 7.16 12.70 18.61
C GLY A 200 6.07 12.68 17.53
N VAL A 201 5.41 13.83 17.38
CA VAL A 201 4.25 13.97 16.46
C VAL A 201 4.67 13.82 15.00
N ALA A 202 5.87 14.28 14.63
CA ALA A 202 6.40 14.16 13.28
C ALA A 202 6.68 12.69 12.91
N GLY A 203 7.35 11.93 13.78
CA GLY A 203 7.62 10.52 13.58
C GLY A 203 6.34 9.70 13.48
N GLU A 204 5.33 9.99 14.30
CA GLU A 204 4.03 9.32 14.25
C GLU A 204 3.29 9.62 12.94
N SER A 205 3.27 10.87 12.51
CA SER A 205 2.62 11.29 11.26
C SER A 205 3.27 10.63 10.04
N LEU A 206 4.60 10.56 10.01
CA LEU A 206 5.35 9.88 8.95
C LEU A 206 5.19 8.35 8.98
N ALA A 207 5.00 7.75 10.17
CA ALA A 207 4.67 6.33 10.28
C ALA A 207 3.28 6.03 9.69
N VAL A 208 2.28 6.88 9.92
CA VAL A 208 0.95 6.75 9.30
C VAL A 208 1.04 6.92 7.79
N TYR A 209 1.79 7.92 7.32
CA TYR A 209 1.97 8.17 5.89
C TYR A 209 2.67 7.00 5.20
N GLY A 210 3.75 6.46 5.78
CA GLY A 210 4.44 5.27 5.27
C GLY A 210 3.53 4.03 5.24
N ALA A 211 2.72 3.82 6.28
CA ALA A 211 1.75 2.74 6.32
C ALA A 211 0.68 2.88 5.21
N PHE A 212 0.22 4.10 4.96
CA PHE A 212 -0.73 4.39 3.88
C PHE A 212 -0.12 4.15 2.50
N SER A 213 1.13 4.59 2.25
CA SER A 213 1.83 4.33 0.99
C SER A 213 1.96 2.83 0.72
N LEU A 214 2.47 2.07 1.69
CA LEU A 214 2.60 0.61 1.56
C LEU A 214 1.25 -0.11 1.38
N TYR A 215 0.20 0.40 2.03
CA TYR A 215 -1.15 -0.11 1.83
C TYR A 215 -1.61 0.08 0.38
N LEU A 216 -1.40 1.26 -0.20
CA LEU A 216 -1.75 1.53 -1.60
C LEU A 216 -0.97 0.63 -2.56
N ASP A 217 0.33 0.44 -2.32
CA ASP A 217 1.16 -0.46 -3.13
C ASP A 217 0.61 -1.88 -3.10
N PHE A 218 0.32 -2.39 -1.90
CA PHE A 218 -0.25 -3.73 -1.73
C PHE A 218 -1.58 -3.90 -2.47
N ILE A 219 -2.49 -2.94 -2.31
CA ILE A 219 -3.81 -2.99 -2.96
C ILE A 219 -3.65 -3.00 -4.50
N ASN A 220 -2.72 -2.23 -5.05
CA ASN A 220 -2.46 -2.23 -6.49
C ASN A 220 -1.88 -3.56 -6.96
N VAL A 221 -0.85 -4.09 -6.27
CA VAL A 221 -0.29 -5.42 -6.59
C VAL A 221 -1.38 -6.48 -6.53
N PHE A 222 -2.20 -6.50 -5.49
CA PHE A 222 -3.31 -7.43 -5.32
C PHE A 222 -4.30 -7.36 -6.51
N LEU A 223 -4.73 -6.16 -6.91
CA LEU A 223 -5.68 -5.99 -8.01
C LEU A 223 -5.09 -6.44 -9.36
N TYR A 224 -3.81 -6.19 -9.61
CA TYR A 224 -3.16 -6.66 -10.83
C TYR A 224 -2.99 -8.18 -10.85
N VAL A 225 -2.60 -8.80 -9.73
CA VAL A 225 -2.53 -10.25 -9.60
C VAL A 225 -3.91 -10.88 -9.78
N LEU A 226 -4.92 -10.32 -9.12
CA LEU A 226 -6.31 -10.79 -9.22
C LEU A 226 -6.81 -10.78 -10.67
N ARG A 227 -6.51 -9.71 -11.41
CA ARG A 227 -6.87 -9.59 -12.83
C ARG A 227 -6.19 -10.66 -13.69
N ILE A 228 -4.91 -10.96 -13.44
CA ILE A 228 -4.17 -12.00 -14.17
C ILE A 228 -4.75 -13.39 -13.88
N LEU A 229 -5.04 -13.69 -12.63
CA LEU A 229 -5.58 -14.99 -12.24
C LEU A 229 -7.01 -15.17 -12.73
N GLY A 230 -7.83 -14.12 -12.71
CA GLY A 230 -9.22 -14.16 -13.20
C GLY A 230 -9.30 -14.48 -14.69
N VAL A 231 -8.49 -13.85 -15.53
CA VAL A 231 -8.42 -14.17 -16.98
C VAL A 231 -8.03 -15.62 -17.24
N ARG A 232 -7.24 -16.23 -16.35
CA ARG A 232 -6.81 -17.63 -16.48
C ARG A 232 -7.93 -18.61 -16.05
N SER A 233 -8.75 -18.24 -15.09
CA SER A 233 -9.88 -19.05 -14.62
C SER A 233 -10.97 -19.20 -15.68
N ASP A 234 -11.23 -18.13 -16.47
CA ASP A 234 -12.23 -18.15 -17.54
C ASP A 234 -11.85 -19.03 -18.74
N ARG A 235 -10.61 -19.53 -18.81
CA ARG A 235 -10.10 -20.37 -19.92
C ARG A 235 -10.07 -21.87 -19.62
N ASN A 236 -10.38 -22.27 -18.40
CA ASN A 236 -10.46 -23.68 -17.96
C ASN A 236 -11.91 -24.08 -17.70
#